data_2be40be1ebcfd7dee56406ed6eb449e2
#
_entry.id   2be40be1ebcfd7dee56406ed6eb449e2
#
_cell.length_a   1.000
_cell.length_b   1.000
_cell.length_c   1.000
_cell.angle_alpha   90.00
_cell.angle_beta   90.00
_cell.angle_gamma   90.00
#
_symmetry.space_group_name_H-M   'P 1'
#
loop_
_entity.id
_entity.type
_entity.pdbx_description
1 polymer ?
#
loop_
_entity_poly.entity_id
_entity_poly.type
_entity_poly.pdbx_seq_one_letter_code
_entity_poly.pdbx_strand_id
1 'polypeptide(L)'
;MTDERIIKKYPNRRLYDTNQSCYITLNDVRDLVLASTPFKVIDRQSGDDITRSILLQIIMEQESGGQPLFSANILEQFIRNYSDTTRKGFTEYMTQSVNLFTNQQEAMREQMHKVLAGTPLDTWLKVGEQNIQTWQKMQESILGSINPKSK
;
A
#
# COMPACT_ATOMS: atom_id res chain seq x y z
N MET A 1 19.78 -6.70 -14.37
CA MET A 1 20.02 -7.14 -12.99
C MET A 1 19.96 -5.96 -12.06
N THR A 2 18.92 -5.94 -11.26
CA THR A 2 18.84 -4.94 -10.22
C THR A 2 19.67 -5.43 -9.04
N ASP A 3 20.74 -4.71 -8.75
CA ASP A 3 21.54 -5.01 -7.57
C ASP A 3 20.72 -4.75 -6.32
N GLU A 4 20.47 -5.80 -5.56
CA GLU A 4 19.76 -5.68 -4.30
C GLU A 4 20.64 -4.93 -3.30
N ARG A 5 20.08 -3.85 -2.75
CA ARG A 5 20.79 -3.01 -1.78
C ARG A 5 20.89 -3.73 -0.45
N ILE A 6 22.08 -3.77 0.13
CA ILE A 6 22.29 -4.43 1.42
C ILE A 6 22.40 -3.38 2.51
N ILE A 7 21.53 -3.50 3.50
CA ILE A 7 21.54 -2.64 4.68
C ILE A 7 21.94 -3.52 5.86
N LYS A 8 22.87 -3.07 6.67
CA LYS A 8 23.35 -3.81 7.83
C LYS A 8 22.82 -3.19 9.11
N LYS A 9 22.30 -4.02 10.00
CA LYS A 9 21.85 -3.57 11.30
C LYS A 9 22.90 -3.88 12.36
N TYR A 10 23.29 -2.84 13.09
CA TYR A 10 24.26 -2.95 14.18
C TYR A 10 23.53 -3.14 15.52
N PRO A 11 24.24 -3.65 16.56
CA PRO A 11 23.60 -3.93 17.87
C PRO A 11 22.93 -2.72 18.51
N ASN A 12 23.41 -1.52 18.21
CA ASN A 12 22.85 -0.26 18.77
C ASN A 12 21.67 0.26 17.99
N ARG A 13 20.96 -0.60 17.26
CA ARG A 13 19.78 -0.29 16.43
C ARG A 13 20.08 0.63 15.25
N ARG A 14 21.33 0.85 14.92
CA ARG A 14 21.70 1.67 13.77
C ARG A 14 21.67 0.84 12.50
N LEU A 15 21.15 1.45 11.45
CA LEU A 15 21.11 0.86 10.13
C LEU A 15 22.17 1.54 9.26
N TYR A 16 22.92 0.74 8.52
CA TYR A 16 23.99 1.22 7.65
C TYR A 16 23.72 0.77 6.22
N ASP A 17 23.63 1.74 5.32
CA ASP A 17 23.41 1.48 3.89
C ASP A 17 24.76 1.30 3.21
N THR A 18 25.02 0.07 2.79
CA THR A 18 26.31 -0.25 2.15
C THR A 18 26.46 0.39 0.78
N ASN A 19 25.37 0.70 0.09
CA ASN A 19 25.41 1.37 -1.20
C ASN A 19 25.83 2.83 -1.09
N GLN A 20 25.29 3.52 -0.09
CA GLN A 20 25.57 4.96 0.12
C GLN A 20 26.67 5.17 1.15
N SER A 21 27.11 4.11 1.79
CA SER A 21 28.17 4.16 2.82
C SER A 21 27.86 5.15 3.93
N CYS A 22 26.61 5.13 4.40
CA CYS A 22 26.19 6.03 5.48
C CYS A 22 25.12 5.37 6.35
N TYR A 23 24.95 5.89 7.56
CA TYR A 23 23.87 5.47 8.43
C TYR A 23 22.54 6.04 7.95
N ILE A 24 21.50 5.24 8.07
CA ILE A 24 20.15 5.62 7.65
C ILE A 24 19.16 5.33 8.76
N THR A 25 17.98 5.92 8.65
CA THR A 25 16.88 5.73 9.61
C THR A 25 15.84 4.77 9.05
N LEU A 26 14.87 4.39 9.89
CA LEU A 26 13.73 3.59 9.43
C LEU A 26 12.93 4.34 8.37
N ASN A 27 12.83 5.66 8.48
CA ASN A 27 12.15 6.47 7.45
C ASN A 27 12.85 6.37 6.10
N ASP A 28 14.17 6.32 6.10
CA ASP A 28 14.93 6.14 4.86
C ASP A 28 14.64 4.77 4.24
N VAL A 29 14.52 3.73 5.05
CA VAL A 29 14.14 2.40 4.56
C VAL A 29 12.72 2.42 4.00
N ARG A 30 11.81 3.11 4.66
CA ARG A 30 10.45 3.30 4.16
C ARG A 30 10.47 3.93 2.78
N ASP A 31 11.31 4.94 2.58
CA ASP A 31 11.45 5.61 1.29
C ASP A 31 11.93 4.65 0.20
N LEU A 32 12.81 3.72 0.55
CA LEU A 32 13.23 2.67 -0.38
C LEU A 32 12.07 1.78 -0.81
N VAL A 33 11.20 1.44 0.15
CA VAL A 33 10.01 0.63 -0.16
C VAL A 33 9.08 1.41 -1.09
N LEU A 34 8.85 2.69 -0.79
CA LEU A 34 7.98 3.54 -1.61
C LEU A 34 8.53 3.72 -3.02
N ALA A 35 9.85 3.73 -3.16
CA ALA A 35 10.51 3.85 -4.46
C ALA A 35 10.65 2.50 -5.17
N SER A 36 10.15 1.41 -4.58
CA SER A 36 10.28 0.05 -5.11
C SER A 36 11.72 -0.36 -5.34
N THR A 37 12.63 0.15 -4.53
CA THR A 37 14.03 -0.20 -4.60
C THR A 37 14.26 -1.53 -3.88
N PRO A 38 14.83 -2.55 -4.54
CA PRO A 38 15.10 -3.83 -3.89
C PRO A 38 16.17 -3.67 -2.82
N PHE A 39 15.92 -4.20 -1.64
CA PHE A 39 16.89 -4.16 -0.55
C PHE A 39 16.71 -5.33 0.39
N LYS A 40 17.72 -5.54 1.20
CA LYS A 40 17.73 -6.58 2.22
C LYS A 40 18.39 -6.01 3.47
N VAL A 41 17.84 -6.34 4.64
CA VAL A 41 18.44 -5.93 5.91
C VAL A 41 19.02 -7.16 6.59
N ILE A 42 20.31 -7.10 6.86
CA ILE A 42 21.05 -8.20 7.45
C ILE A 42 21.54 -7.77 8.84
N ASP A 43 21.31 -8.62 9.83
CA ASP A 43 21.87 -8.40 11.16
C ASP A 43 23.36 -8.67 11.11
N ARG A 44 24.15 -7.68 11.51
CA ARG A 44 25.61 -7.81 11.41
C ARG A 44 26.15 -8.86 12.37
N GLN A 45 25.52 -9.03 13.54
CA GLN A 45 25.98 -9.99 14.52
C GLN A 45 25.70 -11.43 14.13
N SER A 46 24.47 -11.72 13.75
CA SER A 46 24.02 -13.08 13.45
C SER A 46 24.17 -13.46 11.99
N GLY A 47 24.18 -12.46 11.11
CA GLY A 47 24.16 -12.72 9.67
C GLY A 47 22.77 -13.04 9.12
N ASP A 48 21.75 -12.98 9.96
CA ASP A 48 20.39 -13.32 9.55
C ASP A 48 19.74 -12.21 8.75
N ASP A 49 18.85 -12.61 7.84
CA ASP A 49 18.02 -11.67 7.10
C ASP A 49 16.85 -11.24 8.01
N ILE A 50 16.84 -9.98 8.40
CA ILE A 50 15.83 -9.42 9.28
C ILE A 50 14.94 -8.40 8.56
N THR A 51 14.87 -8.49 7.24
CA THR A 51 14.08 -7.54 6.44
C THR A 51 12.62 -7.48 6.91
N ARG A 52 11.99 -8.64 7.15
CA ARG A 52 10.60 -8.68 7.63
C ARG A 52 10.43 -7.94 8.95
N SER A 53 11.36 -8.16 9.86
CA SER A 53 11.33 -7.52 11.17
C SER A 53 11.40 -6.00 11.05
N ILE A 54 12.26 -5.52 10.18
CA ILE A 54 12.41 -4.08 9.96
C ILE A 54 11.14 -3.49 9.33
N LEU A 55 10.55 -4.20 8.35
CA LEU A 55 9.30 -3.74 7.74
C LEU A 55 8.17 -3.67 8.77
N LEU A 56 8.08 -4.64 9.68
CA LEU A 56 7.11 -4.61 10.75
C LEU A 56 7.32 -3.42 11.68
N GLN A 57 8.57 -3.09 11.99
CA GLN A 57 8.89 -1.92 12.82
C GLN A 57 8.42 -0.62 12.15
N ILE A 58 8.61 -0.52 10.83
CA ILE A 58 8.14 0.65 10.08
C ILE A 58 6.63 0.79 10.19
N ILE A 59 5.91 -0.32 10.01
CA ILE A 59 4.44 -0.33 10.13
C ILE A 59 4.02 0.09 11.53
N MET A 60 4.67 -0.44 12.56
CA MET A 60 4.36 -0.11 13.95
C MET A 60 4.57 1.37 14.24
N GLU A 61 5.62 1.96 13.72
CA GLU A 61 5.86 3.39 13.89
C GLU A 61 4.79 4.22 13.20
N GLN A 62 4.39 3.82 11.99
CA GLN A 62 3.33 4.52 11.26
C GLN A 62 1.99 4.41 11.99
N GLU A 63 1.71 3.26 12.60
CA GLU A 63 0.47 3.06 13.34
C GLU A 63 0.45 3.81 14.67
N SER A 64 1.62 4.01 15.28
CA SER A 64 1.73 4.71 16.56
C SER A 64 1.59 6.23 16.42
N GLY A 65 1.83 6.77 15.23
CA GLY A 65 1.78 8.21 15.02
C GLY A 65 0.72 8.59 14.01
N GLY A 66 -0.04 9.63 14.27
CA GLY A 66 -0.95 10.21 13.30
C GLY A 66 -2.24 9.44 13.11
N GLN A 67 -2.51 9.02 11.88
CA GLN A 67 -3.75 8.34 11.53
C GLN A 67 -3.49 6.85 11.34
N PRO A 68 -3.90 6.02 12.31
CA PRO A 68 -3.69 4.58 12.20
C PRO A 68 -4.59 3.97 11.13
N LEU A 69 -4.03 3.00 10.42
CA LEU A 69 -4.74 2.26 9.39
C LEU A 69 -5.61 1.16 9.99
N PHE A 70 -5.14 0.54 11.08
CA PHE A 70 -5.78 -0.61 11.70
C PHE A 70 -6.47 -0.20 13.00
N SER A 71 -7.75 -0.56 13.12
CA SER A 71 -8.47 -0.40 14.39
C SER A 71 -8.04 -1.49 15.37
N ALA A 72 -8.32 -1.25 16.66
CA ALA A 72 -8.05 -2.26 17.67
C ALA A 72 -8.77 -3.57 17.36
N ASN A 73 -10.01 -3.48 16.87
CA ASN A 73 -10.80 -4.66 16.52
C ASN A 73 -10.12 -5.50 15.41
N ILE A 74 -9.61 -4.84 14.39
CA ILE A 74 -8.90 -5.52 13.31
C ILE A 74 -7.64 -6.20 13.83
N LEU A 75 -6.89 -5.50 14.69
CA LEU A 75 -5.67 -6.06 15.26
C LEU A 75 -5.98 -7.28 16.15
N GLU A 76 -7.07 -7.24 16.90
CA GLU A 76 -7.50 -8.38 17.68
C GLU A 76 -7.81 -9.58 16.80
N GLN A 77 -8.48 -9.35 15.66
CA GLN A 77 -8.78 -10.41 14.70
C GLN A 77 -7.51 -11.00 14.11
N PHE A 78 -6.52 -10.16 13.81
CA PHE A 78 -5.22 -10.65 13.35
C PHE A 78 -4.61 -11.59 14.37
N ILE A 79 -4.62 -11.19 15.64
CA ILE A 79 -4.04 -12.01 16.72
C ILE A 79 -4.77 -13.35 16.83
N ARG A 80 -6.10 -13.34 16.76
CA ARG A 80 -6.90 -14.57 16.82
C ARG A 80 -6.60 -15.51 15.66
N ASN A 81 -6.28 -14.95 14.50
CA ASN A 81 -6.02 -15.74 13.30
C ASN A 81 -4.55 -16.19 13.18
N TYR A 82 -3.75 -15.89 14.19
CA TYR A 82 -2.39 -16.42 14.25
C TYR A 82 -2.29 -17.83 14.78
N SER A 83 -3.42 -18.44 15.13
CA SER A 83 -3.43 -19.83 15.56
C SER A 83 -3.06 -20.75 14.39
N ASP A 84 -2.50 -21.91 14.72
CA ASP A 84 -1.99 -22.84 13.70
C ASP A 84 -3.07 -23.32 12.72
N THR A 85 -4.32 -23.40 13.19
CA THR A 85 -5.43 -23.91 12.40
C THR A 85 -5.89 -22.96 11.30
N THR A 86 -5.85 -21.64 11.56
CA THR A 86 -6.38 -20.63 10.64
C THR A 86 -5.30 -19.83 9.95
N ARG A 87 -4.07 -19.94 10.43
CA ARG A 87 -2.95 -19.11 9.99
C ARG A 87 -2.71 -19.15 8.48
N LYS A 88 -2.72 -20.34 7.90
CA LYS A 88 -2.41 -20.52 6.49
C LYS A 88 -3.50 -19.91 5.61
N GLY A 89 -4.76 -20.20 5.91
CA GLY A 89 -5.87 -19.62 5.16
C GLY A 89 -5.95 -18.12 5.26
N PHE A 90 -5.68 -17.59 6.45
CA PHE A 90 -5.68 -16.15 6.67
C PHE A 90 -4.55 -15.46 5.91
N THR A 91 -3.35 -16.08 5.88
CA THR A 91 -2.21 -15.56 5.14
C THR A 91 -2.51 -15.51 3.64
N GLU A 92 -3.11 -16.57 3.09
CA GLU A 92 -3.48 -16.60 1.68
C GLU A 92 -4.51 -15.52 1.36
N TYR A 93 -5.52 -15.37 2.21
CA TYR A 93 -6.55 -14.35 2.04
C TYR A 93 -5.94 -12.95 2.03
N MET A 94 -5.07 -12.65 2.99
CA MET A 94 -4.42 -11.35 3.08
C MET A 94 -3.55 -11.06 1.86
N THR A 95 -2.78 -12.07 1.43
CA THR A 95 -1.91 -11.92 0.25
C THR A 95 -2.73 -11.62 -1.00
N GLN A 96 -3.81 -12.36 -1.20
CA GLN A 96 -4.69 -12.15 -2.35
C GLN A 96 -5.36 -10.77 -2.30
N SER A 97 -5.81 -10.37 -1.11
CA SER A 97 -6.46 -9.06 -0.95
C SER A 97 -5.53 -7.91 -1.26
N VAL A 98 -4.29 -7.99 -0.77
CA VAL A 98 -3.29 -6.95 -1.03
C VAL A 98 -2.92 -6.91 -2.51
N ASN A 99 -2.72 -8.07 -3.12
CA ASN A 99 -2.38 -8.14 -4.54
C ASN A 99 -3.51 -7.58 -5.41
N LEU A 100 -4.76 -7.92 -5.08
CA LEU A 100 -5.92 -7.40 -5.80
C LEU A 100 -5.99 -5.89 -5.71
N PHE A 101 -5.81 -5.35 -4.50
CA PHE A 101 -5.82 -3.91 -4.27
C PHE A 101 -4.71 -3.21 -5.06
N THR A 102 -3.50 -3.76 -5.02
CA THR A 102 -2.35 -3.20 -5.73
C THR A 102 -2.58 -3.21 -7.24
N ASN A 103 -3.09 -4.34 -7.77
CA ASN A 103 -3.37 -4.45 -9.19
C ASN A 103 -4.44 -3.47 -9.65
N GLN A 104 -5.47 -3.25 -8.83
CA GLN A 104 -6.50 -2.26 -9.13
C GLN A 104 -5.93 -0.85 -9.17
N GLN A 105 -5.06 -0.52 -8.23
CA GLN A 105 -4.41 0.80 -8.21
C GLN A 105 -3.54 1.03 -9.44
N GLU A 106 -2.78 0.01 -9.84
CA GLU A 106 -1.95 0.11 -11.04
C GLU A 106 -2.79 0.26 -12.29
N ALA A 107 -3.88 -0.49 -12.41
CA ALA A 107 -4.78 -0.38 -13.55
C ALA A 107 -5.38 1.02 -13.64
N MET A 108 -5.82 1.57 -12.53
CA MET A 108 -6.34 2.93 -12.49
C MET A 108 -5.29 3.96 -12.87
N ARG A 109 -4.06 3.78 -12.37
CA ARG A 109 -2.96 4.69 -12.67
C ARG A 109 -2.61 4.64 -14.16
N GLU A 110 -2.58 3.45 -14.76
CA GLU A 110 -2.31 3.30 -16.18
C GLU A 110 -3.40 3.94 -17.03
N GLN A 111 -4.66 3.74 -16.67
CA GLN A 111 -5.77 4.37 -17.37
C GLN A 111 -5.68 5.89 -17.30
N MET A 112 -5.41 6.41 -16.12
CA MET A 112 -5.21 7.84 -15.96
C MET A 112 -4.06 8.36 -16.80
N HIS A 113 -2.96 7.61 -16.81
CA HIS A 113 -1.76 7.99 -17.55
C HIS A 113 -2.02 8.01 -19.06
N LYS A 114 -2.76 7.02 -19.55
CA LYS A 114 -3.14 6.96 -20.97
C LYS A 114 -4.06 8.11 -21.34
N VAL A 115 -5.02 8.42 -20.47
CA VAL A 115 -5.95 9.53 -20.71
C VAL A 115 -5.19 10.85 -20.73
N LEU A 116 -4.27 11.04 -19.77
CA LEU A 116 -3.48 12.28 -19.68
C LEU A 116 -2.49 12.43 -20.84
N ALA A 117 -1.85 11.34 -21.24
CA ALA A 117 -0.75 11.40 -22.21
C ALA A 117 -1.24 11.46 -23.66
N GLY A 118 -2.37 10.83 -23.95
CA GLY A 118 -2.82 10.66 -25.33
C GLY A 118 -4.02 11.50 -25.73
N THR A 119 -4.58 12.31 -24.84
CA THR A 119 -5.85 12.99 -25.10
C THR A 119 -5.72 14.52 -25.10
N PRO A 120 -6.27 15.20 -26.13
CA PRO A 120 -6.37 16.65 -26.11
C PRO A 120 -7.28 17.14 -24.98
N LEU A 121 -7.11 18.40 -24.62
CA LEU A 121 -7.89 19.03 -23.56
C LEU A 121 -9.39 18.92 -23.80
N ASP A 122 -9.81 19.04 -25.07
CA ASP A 122 -11.21 18.94 -25.45
C ASP A 122 -11.82 17.59 -25.08
N THR A 123 -11.09 16.51 -25.30
CA THR A 123 -11.54 15.17 -24.94
C THR A 123 -11.63 15.03 -23.43
N TRP A 124 -10.72 15.67 -22.72
CA TRP A 124 -10.73 15.71 -21.25
C TRP A 124 -12.02 16.33 -20.73
N LEU A 125 -12.42 17.46 -21.32
CA LEU A 125 -13.65 18.15 -20.95
C LEU A 125 -14.87 17.28 -21.25
N LYS A 126 -14.87 16.59 -22.40
CA LYS A 126 -15.97 15.70 -22.77
C LYS A 126 -16.10 14.53 -21.79
N VAL A 127 -14.99 13.92 -21.40
CA VAL A 127 -15.00 12.82 -20.42
C VAL A 127 -15.56 13.31 -19.09
N GLY A 128 -15.15 14.50 -18.67
CA GLY A 128 -15.68 15.11 -17.47
C GLY A 128 -17.18 15.32 -17.53
N GLU A 129 -17.68 15.85 -18.65
CA GLU A 129 -19.11 16.06 -18.85
C GLU A 129 -19.88 14.74 -18.85
N GLN A 130 -19.36 13.73 -19.51
CA GLN A 130 -19.99 12.41 -19.52
C GLN A 130 -20.06 11.80 -18.13
N ASN A 131 -19.01 11.95 -17.34
CA ASN A 131 -18.98 11.46 -15.97
C ASN A 131 -20.02 12.18 -15.11
N ILE A 132 -20.14 13.49 -15.27
CA ILE A 132 -21.14 14.27 -14.55
C ILE A 132 -22.56 13.85 -14.93
N GLN A 133 -22.81 13.66 -16.22
CA GLN A 133 -24.13 13.21 -16.69
C GLN A 133 -24.46 11.82 -16.15
N THR A 134 -23.52 10.90 -16.19
CA THR A 134 -23.71 9.56 -15.64
C THR A 134 -24.02 9.62 -14.15
N TRP A 135 -23.31 10.46 -13.44
CA TRP A 135 -23.51 10.65 -12.02
C TRP A 135 -24.90 11.20 -11.71
N GLN A 136 -25.33 12.20 -12.49
CA GLN A 136 -26.67 12.77 -12.35
C GLN A 136 -27.75 11.73 -12.62
N LYS A 137 -27.58 10.93 -13.65
CA LYS A 137 -28.53 9.84 -13.97
C LYS A 137 -28.60 8.84 -12.83
N MET A 138 -27.46 8.50 -12.23
CA MET A 138 -27.46 7.61 -11.08
C MET A 138 -28.21 8.21 -9.91
N GLN A 139 -28.03 9.50 -9.65
CA GLN A 139 -28.75 10.17 -8.58
C GLN A 139 -30.25 10.18 -8.83
N GLU A 140 -30.66 10.50 -10.05
CA GLU A 140 -32.08 10.50 -10.40
C GLU A 140 -32.71 9.13 -10.23
N SER A 141 -31.97 8.08 -10.65
CA SER A 141 -32.43 6.72 -10.50
C SER A 141 -32.60 6.33 -9.03
N ILE A 142 -31.63 6.71 -8.20
CA ILE A 142 -31.68 6.42 -6.78
C ILE A 142 -32.82 7.20 -6.11
N LEU A 143 -32.95 8.48 -6.42
CA LEU A 143 -34.01 9.33 -5.84
C LEU A 143 -35.38 8.87 -6.30
N GLY A 144 -35.51 8.51 -7.56
CA GLY A 144 -36.77 7.97 -8.09
C GLY A 144 -37.17 6.65 -7.43
N SER A 145 -36.18 5.84 -7.11
CA SER A 145 -36.41 4.57 -6.41
C SER A 145 -36.78 4.77 -4.94
N ILE A 146 -36.14 5.75 -4.29
CA ILE A 146 -36.38 6.03 -2.88
C ILE A 146 -37.75 6.73 -2.68
N ASN A 147 -38.16 7.56 -3.61
CA ASN A 147 -39.36 8.36 -3.47
C ASN A 147 -40.26 8.22 -4.70
N PRO A 148 -40.90 7.06 -4.86
CA PRO A 148 -41.72 6.81 -6.05
C PRO A 148 -42.97 7.67 -6.15
N LYS A 149 -43.34 8.34 -5.06
CA LYS A 149 -44.53 9.19 -5.01
C LYS A 149 -44.25 10.63 -5.34
N SER A 150 -42.98 11.01 -5.48
CA SER A 150 -42.67 12.39 -5.86
C SER A 150 -42.94 12.57 -7.34
N LYS A 151 -43.97 13.24 -7.61
CA LYS A 151 -44.34 13.57 -8.98
C LYS A 151 -43.82 14.92 -9.35
#